data_7770c62eb4a6354b48f8c1c8720b39ee
#
_entry.id   7770c62eb4a6354b48f8c1c8720b39ee
#
_cell.length_a   1.000
_cell.length_b   1.000
_cell.length_c   1.000
_cell.angle_alpha   90.00
_cell.angle_beta   90.00
_cell.angle_gamma   90.00
#
_symmetry.space_group_name_H-M   'P 1'
#
loop_
_entity.id
_entity.type
_entity.pdbx_description
1 polymer ?
#
loop_
_entity_poly.entity_id
_entity_poly.type
_entity_poly.pdbx_seq_one_letter_code
_entity_poly.pdbx_strand_id
1 'polypeptide(L)'
;EPLAVRSSSLLEDSLYQPFAGVYETKMIPNNQPDPTSRFQRLLEAVKLVYASTFFQGARTYRTVVGEGDDQEKMAVIIQEVVGKRHGNRFYPHLSLVGRSFNYYPTGRARPEDGVANLALGLGKTIVDGGMSWAYCPLYPKAPPPFGSVSQLLRETQTRFWAVNMGPPAGYDPLAETEYLVEGDLSEAEYDGTLQHLASTYDGGSDRLSPGLGRNGPRVLNFAPLLDLEIFPLNPLVRRLLATCEEELDAQVEIEVAMTFPG
;
A
#
# COMPACT_ATOMS: atom_id res chain seq x y z
N GLU A 1 -8.87 -6.76 -16.27
CA GLU A 1 -8.26 -6.45 -14.96
C GLU A 1 -8.13 -4.95 -14.78
N PRO A 2 -8.16 -4.42 -13.57
CA PRO A 2 -7.96 -3.00 -13.31
C PRO A 2 -6.56 -2.54 -13.71
N LEU A 3 -6.46 -1.26 -14.06
CA LEU A 3 -5.19 -0.63 -14.40
C LEU A 3 -4.85 0.47 -13.39
N ALA A 4 -3.58 0.58 -13.03
CA ALA A 4 -3.00 1.72 -12.36
C ALA A 4 -2.27 2.58 -13.39
N VAL A 5 -2.61 3.85 -13.42
CA VAL A 5 -1.97 4.87 -14.25
C VAL A 5 -1.22 5.79 -13.30
N ARG A 6 0.12 5.73 -13.34
CA ARG A 6 1.01 6.34 -12.36
C ARG A 6 1.92 7.36 -13.02
N SER A 7 2.27 8.39 -12.28
CA SER A 7 3.38 9.25 -12.61
C SER A 7 4.73 8.51 -12.57
N SER A 8 5.67 8.99 -13.35
CA SER A 8 7.07 8.60 -13.31
C SER A 8 7.89 9.81 -13.73
N SER A 9 8.51 10.45 -12.80
CA SER A 9 9.28 11.69 -12.99
C SER A 9 10.63 11.55 -12.30
N LEU A 10 11.64 12.23 -12.87
CA LEU A 10 12.98 12.26 -12.26
C LEU A 10 12.97 12.94 -10.88
N LEU A 11 12.00 13.79 -10.60
CA LEU A 11 11.90 14.47 -9.31
C LEU A 11 11.31 13.54 -8.23
N GLU A 12 10.45 12.57 -8.60
CA GLU A 12 9.87 11.62 -7.65
C GLU A 12 10.94 10.73 -6.99
N ASP A 13 11.99 10.39 -7.73
CA ASP A 13 13.08 9.51 -7.28
C ASP A 13 14.25 10.26 -6.65
N SER A 14 14.09 11.54 -6.35
CA SER A 14 15.14 12.35 -5.74
C SER A 14 15.43 11.90 -4.31
N LEU A 15 16.66 11.49 -4.02
CA LEU A 15 17.09 11.05 -2.68
C LEU A 15 17.05 12.16 -1.63
N TYR A 16 17.20 13.42 -2.04
CA TYR A 16 17.30 14.57 -1.12
C TYR A 16 15.98 15.31 -0.92
N GLN A 17 15.07 15.18 -1.87
CA GLN A 17 13.81 15.92 -1.89
C GLN A 17 12.73 15.03 -2.52
N PRO A 18 12.20 14.05 -1.77
CA PRO A 18 11.26 13.09 -2.33
C PRO A 18 9.94 13.75 -2.73
N PHE A 19 9.56 13.59 -3.99
CA PHE A 19 8.28 14.02 -4.55
C PHE A 19 7.18 12.94 -4.42
N ALA A 20 7.40 11.93 -3.61
CA ALA A 20 6.43 10.85 -3.42
C ALA A 20 5.06 11.41 -2.96
N GLY A 21 4.00 11.06 -3.67
CA GLY A 21 2.65 11.53 -3.38
C GLY A 21 2.34 12.97 -3.80
N VAL A 22 3.23 13.64 -4.55
CA VAL A 22 2.99 14.99 -5.08
C VAL A 22 2.18 14.96 -6.38
N TYR A 23 2.34 13.90 -7.18
CA TYR A 23 1.62 13.70 -8.41
C TYR A 23 0.53 12.62 -8.25
N GLU A 24 -0.52 12.72 -9.06
CA GLU A 24 -1.67 11.83 -8.96
C GLU A 24 -1.41 10.44 -9.54
N THR A 25 -2.01 9.45 -8.92
CA THR A 25 -2.16 8.08 -9.43
C THR A 25 -3.64 7.80 -9.64
N LYS A 26 -4.04 7.33 -10.82
CA LYS A 26 -5.43 6.96 -11.08
C LYS A 26 -5.55 5.46 -11.31
N MET A 27 -6.34 4.80 -10.49
CA MET A 27 -6.72 3.41 -10.74
C MET A 27 -8.07 3.36 -11.42
N ILE A 28 -8.21 2.53 -12.48
CA ILE A 28 -9.45 2.37 -13.24
C ILE A 28 -9.85 0.90 -13.31
N PRO A 29 -11.15 0.55 -13.24
CA PRO A 29 -11.60 -0.84 -13.24
C PRO A 29 -11.39 -1.56 -14.57
N ASN A 30 -11.29 -0.83 -15.68
CA ASN A 30 -11.04 -1.37 -17.04
C ASN A 30 -11.98 -2.53 -17.41
N ASN A 31 -13.23 -2.49 -16.96
CA ASN A 31 -14.20 -3.59 -17.10
C ASN A 31 -15.44 -3.22 -17.92
N GLN A 32 -15.45 -2.08 -18.59
CA GLN A 32 -16.53 -1.70 -19.50
C GLN A 32 -16.58 -2.69 -20.69
N PRO A 33 -17.77 -3.14 -21.11
CA PRO A 33 -17.91 -4.06 -22.22
C PRO A 33 -17.36 -3.50 -23.54
N ASP A 34 -17.58 -2.21 -23.78
CA ASP A 34 -17.14 -1.52 -24.98
C ASP A 34 -15.66 -1.09 -24.90
N PRO A 35 -14.80 -1.53 -25.85
CA PRO A 35 -13.39 -1.15 -25.90
C PRO A 35 -13.15 0.35 -26.04
N THR A 36 -14.04 1.07 -26.75
CA THR A 36 -13.91 2.53 -26.92
C THR A 36 -14.09 3.25 -25.58
N SER A 37 -15.07 2.83 -24.79
CA SER A 37 -15.28 3.36 -23.44
C SER A 37 -14.08 3.07 -22.53
N ARG A 38 -13.50 1.87 -22.57
CA ARG A 38 -12.28 1.55 -21.81
C ARG A 38 -11.12 2.45 -22.21
N PHE A 39 -10.92 2.63 -23.52
CA PHE A 39 -9.86 3.50 -24.01
C PHE A 39 -10.06 4.96 -23.61
N GLN A 40 -11.29 5.47 -23.65
CA GLN A 40 -11.60 6.83 -23.19
C GLN A 40 -11.26 7.02 -21.70
N ARG A 41 -11.63 6.05 -20.85
CA ARG A 41 -11.30 6.09 -19.41
C ARG A 41 -9.79 6.05 -19.16
N LEU A 42 -9.07 5.25 -19.92
CA LEU A 42 -7.61 5.23 -19.86
C LEU A 42 -7.01 6.59 -20.25
N LEU A 43 -7.49 7.20 -21.33
CA LEU A 43 -7.04 8.52 -21.76
C LEU A 43 -7.35 9.61 -20.72
N GLU A 44 -8.51 9.55 -20.05
CA GLU A 44 -8.85 10.46 -18.95
C GLU A 44 -7.85 10.30 -17.78
N ALA A 45 -7.55 9.05 -17.41
CA ALA A 45 -6.57 8.78 -16.35
C ALA A 45 -5.16 9.29 -16.71
N VAL A 46 -4.69 9.03 -17.93
CA VAL A 46 -3.40 9.56 -18.43
C VAL A 46 -3.37 11.08 -18.40
N LYS A 47 -4.47 11.73 -18.84
CA LYS A 47 -4.58 13.20 -18.78
C LYS A 47 -4.54 13.75 -17.36
N LEU A 48 -5.19 13.07 -16.40
CA LEU A 48 -5.12 13.45 -14.99
C LEU A 48 -3.68 13.42 -14.48
N VAL A 49 -2.95 12.33 -14.73
CA VAL A 49 -1.55 12.20 -14.29
C VAL A 49 -0.68 13.31 -14.89
N TYR A 50 -0.79 13.60 -16.20
CA TYR A 50 -0.08 14.72 -16.78
C TYR A 50 -0.53 16.08 -16.20
N ALA A 51 -1.82 16.29 -15.98
CA ALA A 51 -2.35 17.52 -15.42
C ALA A 51 -1.89 17.74 -13.98
N SER A 52 -1.64 16.68 -13.22
CA SER A 52 -1.21 16.78 -11.82
C SER A 52 0.12 17.53 -11.65
N THR A 53 0.97 17.55 -12.67
CA THR A 53 2.20 18.35 -12.66
C THR A 53 1.92 19.86 -12.50
N PHE A 54 0.74 20.31 -12.90
CA PHE A 54 0.30 21.70 -12.84
C PHE A 54 -0.61 22.01 -11.64
N PHE A 55 -0.94 21.02 -10.83
CA PHE A 55 -1.75 21.23 -9.64
C PHE A 55 -1.02 22.09 -8.62
N GLN A 56 -1.80 22.83 -7.83
CA GLN A 56 -1.23 23.79 -6.88
C GLN A 56 -0.23 23.13 -5.91
N GLY A 57 -0.53 21.93 -5.41
CA GLY A 57 0.38 21.18 -4.54
C GLY A 57 1.74 20.94 -5.18
N ALA A 58 1.76 20.39 -6.41
CA ALA A 58 2.98 20.10 -7.15
C ALA A 58 3.79 21.38 -7.46
N ARG A 59 3.12 22.45 -7.88
CA ARG A 59 3.78 23.75 -8.15
C ARG A 59 4.37 24.37 -6.89
N THR A 60 3.61 24.36 -5.79
CA THR A 60 4.11 24.88 -4.51
C THR A 60 5.31 24.09 -4.03
N TYR A 61 5.26 22.76 -4.13
CA TYR A 61 6.37 21.91 -3.72
C TYR A 61 7.64 22.21 -4.55
N ARG A 62 7.55 22.24 -5.89
CA ARG A 62 8.69 22.61 -6.75
C ARG A 62 9.28 23.99 -6.41
N THR A 63 8.42 24.96 -6.14
CA THR A 63 8.88 26.29 -5.72
C THR A 63 9.68 26.24 -4.41
N VAL A 64 9.24 25.44 -3.43
CA VAL A 64 9.93 25.30 -2.13
C VAL A 64 11.30 24.63 -2.29
N VAL A 65 11.40 23.62 -3.16
CA VAL A 65 12.66 22.90 -3.40
C VAL A 65 13.60 23.62 -4.38
N GLY A 66 13.16 24.74 -4.98
CA GLY A 66 13.97 25.54 -5.88
C GLY A 66 14.08 25.01 -7.31
N GLU A 67 13.19 24.07 -7.69
CA GLU A 67 13.12 23.51 -9.03
C GLU A 67 12.23 24.37 -9.94
N GLY A 68 12.70 24.66 -11.16
CA GLY A 68 11.94 25.39 -12.16
C GLY A 68 10.88 24.54 -12.85
N ASP A 69 9.78 25.17 -13.30
CA ASP A 69 8.71 24.50 -14.04
C ASP A 69 9.21 23.80 -15.33
N ASP A 70 10.33 24.26 -15.90
CA ASP A 70 10.90 23.75 -17.16
C ASP A 70 11.72 22.46 -17.00
N GLN A 71 12.03 22.05 -15.78
CA GLN A 71 12.86 20.87 -15.49
C GLN A 71 12.02 19.59 -15.32
N GLU A 72 10.73 19.73 -15.06
CA GLU A 72 9.84 18.60 -14.86
C GLU A 72 9.54 17.88 -16.18
N LYS A 73 9.85 16.58 -16.21
CA LYS A 73 9.55 15.70 -17.34
C LYS A 73 8.77 14.49 -16.84
N MET A 74 7.46 14.55 -17.04
CA MET A 74 6.55 13.51 -16.64
C MET A 74 6.48 12.40 -17.70
N ALA A 75 6.74 11.16 -17.30
CA ALA A 75 6.30 9.98 -18.00
C ALA A 75 5.10 9.35 -17.26
N VAL A 76 4.36 8.50 -17.92
CA VAL A 76 3.22 7.80 -17.35
C VAL A 76 3.44 6.30 -17.47
N ILE A 77 3.34 5.60 -16.35
CA ILE A 77 3.38 4.14 -16.27
C ILE A 77 1.94 3.62 -16.24
N ILE A 78 1.62 2.67 -17.09
CA ILE A 78 0.35 1.94 -17.09
C ILE A 78 0.65 0.50 -16.77
N GLN A 79 0.10 -0.01 -15.66
CA GLN A 79 0.32 -1.38 -15.21
C GLN A 79 -0.97 -2.03 -14.71
N GLU A 80 -1.05 -3.33 -14.80
CA GLU A 80 -2.15 -4.09 -14.19
C GLU A 80 -2.05 -4.06 -12.67
N VAL A 81 -3.19 -3.86 -12.02
CA VAL A 81 -3.27 -3.91 -10.56
C VAL A 81 -3.20 -5.37 -10.11
N VAL A 82 -2.26 -5.70 -9.25
CA VAL A 82 -2.20 -7.02 -8.60
C VAL A 82 -3.36 -7.15 -7.62
N GLY A 83 -4.10 -8.24 -7.68
CA GLY A 83 -5.22 -8.45 -6.76
C GLY A 83 -6.12 -9.62 -7.15
N LYS A 84 -7.17 -9.78 -6.37
CA LYS A 84 -8.29 -10.68 -6.67
C LYS A 84 -9.61 -9.93 -6.61
N ARG A 85 -10.58 -10.40 -7.40
CA ARG A 85 -11.91 -9.83 -7.42
C ARG A 85 -12.80 -10.51 -6.36
N HIS A 86 -13.39 -9.68 -5.50
CA HIS A 86 -14.37 -10.07 -4.49
C HIS A 86 -15.65 -9.24 -4.72
N GLY A 87 -16.59 -9.77 -5.49
CA GLY A 87 -17.79 -9.04 -5.89
C GLY A 87 -17.45 -7.76 -6.69
N ASN A 88 -17.72 -6.61 -6.07
CA ASN A 88 -17.40 -5.30 -6.65
C ASN A 88 -16.08 -4.69 -6.12
N ARG A 89 -15.29 -5.42 -5.38
CA ARG A 89 -13.96 -5.00 -4.91
C ARG A 89 -12.88 -5.80 -5.64
N PHE A 90 -11.79 -5.12 -6.01
CA PHE A 90 -10.57 -5.77 -6.52
C PHE A 90 -9.38 -5.22 -5.76
N TYR A 91 -8.65 -6.09 -5.07
CA TYR A 91 -7.52 -5.66 -4.25
C TYR A 91 -6.51 -6.79 -4.00
N PRO A 92 -5.23 -6.45 -3.75
CA PRO A 92 -4.24 -7.40 -3.28
C PRO A 92 -4.56 -7.82 -1.83
N HIS A 93 -4.25 -9.05 -1.47
CA HIS A 93 -4.38 -9.46 -0.07
C HIS A 93 -3.45 -8.68 0.84
N LEU A 94 -2.26 -8.33 0.35
CA LEU A 94 -1.22 -7.63 1.07
C LEU A 94 -0.54 -6.62 0.16
N SER A 95 -0.34 -5.40 0.66
CA SER A 95 0.61 -4.43 0.13
C SER A 95 1.71 -4.19 1.15
N LEU A 96 2.91 -3.94 0.65
CA LEU A 96 4.11 -3.74 1.45
C LEU A 96 4.93 -2.60 0.86
N VAL A 97 5.45 -1.74 1.72
CA VAL A 97 6.54 -0.80 1.40
C VAL A 97 7.73 -1.17 2.26
N GLY A 98 8.82 -1.55 1.62
CA GLY A 98 10.07 -1.92 2.28
C GLY A 98 11.16 -0.90 2.01
N ARG A 99 11.88 -0.47 3.06
CA ARG A 99 13.03 0.43 2.97
C ARG A 99 14.27 -0.26 3.51
N SER A 100 15.39 -0.14 2.80
CA SER A 100 16.67 -0.68 3.27
C SER A 100 17.26 0.12 4.43
N PHE A 101 16.79 1.34 4.66
CA PHE A 101 17.19 2.20 5.77
C PHE A 101 15.99 2.66 6.60
N ASN A 102 16.10 2.58 7.92
CA ASN A 102 15.07 2.99 8.86
C ASN A 102 15.53 4.20 9.68
N TYR A 103 14.94 5.37 9.44
CA TYR A 103 15.28 6.59 10.15
C TYR A 103 14.84 6.59 11.63
N TYR A 104 13.89 5.72 12.00
CA TYR A 104 13.29 5.66 13.35
C TYR A 104 13.26 4.22 13.88
N PRO A 105 14.44 3.57 14.04
CA PRO A 105 14.49 2.19 14.51
C PRO A 105 13.95 2.07 15.93
N THR A 106 13.27 0.96 16.22
CA THR A 106 12.70 0.66 17.52
C THR A 106 13.31 -0.60 18.14
N GLY A 107 13.30 -0.68 19.45
CA GLY A 107 13.82 -1.84 20.18
C GLY A 107 15.32 -2.01 19.97
N ARG A 108 15.74 -3.15 19.43
CA ARG A 108 17.15 -3.49 19.15
C ARG A 108 17.55 -3.28 17.67
N ALA A 109 16.61 -2.85 16.84
CA ALA A 109 16.88 -2.61 15.43
C ALA A 109 17.82 -1.42 15.25
N ARG A 110 18.62 -1.46 14.21
CA ARG A 110 19.50 -0.38 13.76
C ARG A 110 18.94 0.23 12.48
N PRO A 111 19.38 1.45 12.11
CA PRO A 111 18.96 2.07 10.85
C PRO A 111 19.18 1.16 9.62
N GLU A 112 20.29 0.46 9.57
CA GLU A 112 20.70 -0.39 8.44
C GLU A 112 19.92 -1.72 8.38
N ASP A 113 19.16 -2.06 9.42
CA ASP A 113 18.33 -3.27 9.44
C ASP A 113 17.03 -3.09 8.62
N GLY A 114 16.76 -1.87 8.14
CA GLY A 114 15.60 -1.52 7.34
C GLY A 114 14.27 -1.52 8.10
N VAL A 115 13.21 -1.26 7.36
CA VAL A 115 11.82 -1.31 7.86
C VAL A 115 10.89 -1.77 6.74
N ALA A 116 9.86 -2.52 7.08
CA ALA A 116 8.78 -2.85 6.17
C ALA A 116 7.42 -2.50 6.79
N ASN A 117 6.57 -1.85 6.01
CA ASN A 117 5.20 -1.51 6.35
C ASN A 117 4.25 -2.42 5.59
N LEU A 118 3.32 -3.06 6.29
CA LEU A 118 2.32 -3.96 5.73
C LEU A 118 0.93 -3.35 5.85
N ALA A 119 0.11 -3.53 4.82
CA ALA A 119 -1.30 -3.18 4.84
C ALA A 119 -2.14 -4.20 4.06
N LEU A 120 -3.38 -4.39 4.47
CA LEU A 120 -4.41 -5.07 3.70
C LEU A 120 -4.92 -4.13 2.59
N GLY A 121 -5.18 -4.68 1.42
CA GLY A 121 -5.71 -3.93 0.27
C GLY A 121 -4.63 -3.18 -0.50
N LEU A 122 -5.03 -2.12 -1.20
CA LEU A 122 -4.13 -1.31 -2.02
C LEU A 122 -3.08 -0.58 -1.17
N GLY A 123 -1.88 -0.41 -1.73
CA GLY A 123 -0.75 0.28 -1.10
C GLY A 123 -1.01 1.74 -0.73
N LYS A 124 -2.09 2.32 -1.26
CA LYS A 124 -2.56 3.67 -0.91
C LYS A 124 -2.63 3.92 0.60
N THR A 125 -3.05 2.93 1.39
CA THR A 125 -3.05 3.04 2.87
C THR A 125 -1.68 3.39 3.43
N ILE A 126 -0.59 2.83 2.88
CA ILE A 126 0.77 3.08 3.35
C ILE A 126 1.28 4.43 2.83
N VAL A 127 1.07 4.69 1.53
CA VAL A 127 1.57 5.89 0.84
C VAL A 127 0.94 7.16 1.41
N ASP A 128 -0.36 7.13 1.72
CA ASP A 128 -1.08 8.28 2.32
C ASP A 128 -0.80 8.45 3.83
N GLY A 129 0.11 7.66 4.41
CA GLY A 129 0.41 7.72 5.84
C GLY A 129 -0.70 7.19 6.76
N GLY A 130 -1.57 6.31 6.23
CA GLY A 130 -2.58 5.61 7.01
C GLY A 130 -1.99 4.54 7.94
N MET A 131 -2.86 3.92 8.72
CA MET A 131 -2.46 2.87 9.66
C MET A 131 -1.92 1.65 8.93
N SER A 132 -0.63 1.39 9.08
CA SER A 132 0.07 0.24 8.54
C SER A 132 0.89 -0.45 9.63
N TRP A 133 1.21 -1.72 9.44
CA TRP A 133 2.02 -2.49 10.40
C TRP A 133 3.49 -2.37 10.05
N ALA A 134 4.23 -1.58 10.84
CA ALA A 134 5.67 -1.42 10.67
C ALA A 134 6.44 -2.49 11.45
N TYR A 135 7.40 -3.15 10.81
CA TYR A 135 8.31 -4.09 11.46
C TYR A 135 9.72 -4.03 10.86
N CYS A 136 10.70 -4.47 11.65
CA CYS A 136 12.07 -4.63 11.16
C CYS A 136 12.24 -6.03 10.53
N PRO A 137 12.65 -6.14 9.24
CA PRO A 137 12.82 -7.43 8.57
C PRO A 137 13.87 -8.35 9.21
N LEU A 138 14.82 -7.81 9.96
CA LEU A 138 15.77 -8.60 10.72
C LEU A 138 15.16 -9.21 12.00
N TYR A 139 14.12 -8.57 12.55
CA TYR A 139 13.45 -8.98 13.79
C TYR A 139 11.92 -9.04 13.63
N PRO A 140 11.38 -9.89 12.73
CA PRO A 140 9.95 -9.88 12.39
C PRO A 140 9.04 -10.19 13.58
N LYS A 141 9.53 -10.92 14.57
CA LYS A 141 8.81 -11.31 15.80
C LYS A 141 9.05 -10.34 16.97
N ALA A 142 9.70 -9.19 16.71
CA ALA A 142 9.87 -8.21 17.77
C ALA A 142 8.52 -7.68 18.25
N PRO A 143 8.35 -7.45 19.56
CA PRO A 143 7.10 -6.87 20.05
C PRO A 143 6.81 -5.54 19.34
N PRO A 144 5.55 -5.30 18.97
CA PRO A 144 5.16 -4.01 18.44
C PRO A 144 5.38 -2.90 19.48
N PRO A 145 5.54 -1.64 19.05
CA PRO A 145 5.78 -0.52 19.96
C PRO A 145 4.54 -0.11 20.76
N PHE A 146 3.53 -0.96 20.86
CA PHE A 146 2.29 -0.69 21.59
C PHE A 146 2.43 -1.04 23.07
N GLY A 147 2.02 -0.12 23.93
CA GLY A 147 2.10 -0.29 25.39
C GLY A 147 1.02 -1.21 25.97
N SER A 148 -0.05 -1.50 25.21
CA SER A 148 -1.15 -2.37 25.64
C SER A 148 -1.94 -2.92 24.47
N VAL A 149 -2.69 -4.01 24.69
CA VAL A 149 -3.61 -4.58 23.68
C VAL A 149 -4.71 -3.57 23.32
N SER A 150 -5.19 -2.77 24.26
CA SER A 150 -6.17 -1.71 24.00
C SER A 150 -5.63 -0.64 23.05
N GLN A 151 -4.36 -0.30 23.14
CA GLN A 151 -3.72 0.61 22.18
C GLN A 151 -3.59 -0.04 20.81
N LEU A 152 -3.13 -1.27 20.75
CA LEU A 152 -3.01 -2.04 19.52
C LEU A 152 -4.36 -2.14 18.77
N LEU A 153 -5.45 -2.42 19.50
CA LEU A 153 -6.80 -2.45 18.90
C LEU A 153 -7.24 -1.12 18.27
N ARG A 154 -6.75 0.01 18.75
CA ARG A 154 -7.07 1.34 18.21
C ARG A 154 -6.15 1.79 17.08
N GLU A 155 -4.91 1.31 17.08
CA GLU A 155 -3.83 1.78 16.20
C GLU A 155 -3.46 0.79 15.11
N THR A 156 -4.25 -0.28 14.90
CA THR A 156 -4.12 -1.17 13.75
C THR A 156 -5.11 -0.80 12.66
N GLN A 157 -4.78 -1.17 11.44
CA GLN A 157 -5.63 -0.93 10.28
C GLN A 157 -7.00 -1.59 10.46
N THR A 158 -8.07 -0.83 10.25
CA THR A 158 -9.47 -1.31 10.32
C THR A 158 -10.22 -1.16 9.00
N ARG A 159 -9.69 -0.38 8.07
CA ARG A 159 -10.24 -0.13 6.73
C ARG A 159 -9.17 -0.35 5.68
N PHE A 160 -9.57 -0.70 4.46
CA PHE A 160 -8.66 -0.90 3.35
C PHE A 160 -9.23 -0.33 2.05
N TRP A 161 -8.36 0.02 1.14
CA TRP A 161 -8.72 0.48 -0.19
C TRP A 161 -8.77 -0.67 -1.20
N ALA A 162 -9.78 -0.62 -2.08
CA ALA A 162 -9.96 -1.54 -3.21
C ALA A 162 -10.36 -0.77 -4.46
N VAL A 163 -10.07 -1.30 -5.64
CA VAL A 163 -10.64 -0.79 -6.89
C VAL A 163 -12.11 -1.20 -6.96
N ASN A 164 -13.00 -0.23 -7.19
CA ASN A 164 -14.42 -0.47 -7.37
C ASN A 164 -14.68 -1.04 -8.77
N MET A 165 -15.10 -2.30 -8.81
CA MET A 165 -15.47 -3.01 -10.05
C MET A 165 -16.95 -2.85 -10.41
N GLY A 166 -17.72 -2.17 -9.58
CA GLY A 166 -19.11 -1.79 -9.81
C GLY A 166 -19.24 -0.40 -10.45
N PRO A 167 -20.47 0.15 -10.53
CA PRO A 167 -20.69 1.53 -10.93
C PRO A 167 -19.96 2.48 -9.97
N PRO A 168 -19.28 3.52 -10.46
CA PRO A 168 -18.71 4.56 -9.61
C PRO A 168 -19.82 5.35 -8.93
N ALA A 169 -19.53 5.92 -7.76
CA ALA A 169 -20.50 6.74 -7.01
C ALA A 169 -20.89 8.03 -7.76
N GLY A 170 -20.00 8.54 -8.60
CA GLY A 170 -20.21 9.70 -9.45
C GLY A 170 -19.12 9.77 -10.53
N TYR A 171 -19.28 10.68 -11.50
CA TYR A 171 -18.26 10.99 -12.47
C TYR A 171 -17.41 12.17 -11.95
N ASP A 172 -16.17 11.88 -11.59
CA ASP A 172 -15.20 12.90 -11.19
C ASP A 172 -13.80 12.54 -11.73
N PRO A 173 -13.50 12.89 -12.98
CA PRO A 173 -12.24 12.50 -13.61
C PRO A 173 -11.01 13.13 -12.96
N LEU A 174 -11.18 14.17 -12.11
CA LEU A 174 -10.09 14.81 -11.39
C LEU A 174 -9.82 14.17 -10.02
N ALA A 175 -10.76 13.39 -9.47
CA ALA A 175 -10.55 12.68 -8.23
C ALA A 175 -9.74 11.39 -8.45
N GLU A 176 -8.61 11.27 -7.77
CA GLU A 176 -7.83 10.03 -7.72
C GLU A 176 -8.70 8.84 -7.26
N THR A 177 -9.58 9.09 -6.31
CA THR A 177 -10.43 8.09 -5.67
C THR A 177 -11.74 7.76 -6.41
N GLU A 178 -12.00 8.32 -7.60
CA GLU A 178 -13.24 8.10 -8.37
C GLU A 178 -13.64 6.63 -8.48
N TYR A 179 -12.67 5.76 -8.72
CA TYR A 179 -12.87 4.30 -8.86
C TYR A 179 -12.34 3.50 -7.67
N LEU A 180 -12.15 4.13 -6.53
CA LEU A 180 -11.76 3.45 -5.30
C LEU A 180 -12.96 3.32 -4.36
N VAL A 181 -12.90 2.30 -3.53
CA VAL A 181 -13.87 2.07 -2.46
C VAL A 181 -13.12 1.61 -1.21
N GLU A 182 -13.55 2.10 -0.06
CA GLU A 182 -13.09 1.59 1.21
C GLU A 182 -13.95 0.41 1.67
N GLY A 183 -13.27 -0.65 2.12
CA GLY A 183 -13.87 -1.76 2.85
C GLY A 183 -13.42 -1.79 4.31
N ASP A 184 -14.14 -2.53 5.14
CA ASP A 184 -13.77 -2.80 6.53
C ASP A 184 -13.30 -4.26 6.73
N LEU A 185 -12.83 -4.58 7.94
CA LEU A 185 -12.34 -5.93 8.24
C LEU A 185 -13.42 -7.02 8.15
N SER A 186 -14.70 -6.70 8.35
CA SER A 186 -15.78 -7.67 8.21
C SER A 186 -16.00 -8.07 6.75
N GLU A 187 -15.86 -7.12 5.84
CA GLU A 187 -15.88 -7.37 4.40
C GLU A 187 -14.67 -8.20 3.95
N ALA A 188 -13.47 -7.88 4.46
CA ALA A 188 -12.27 -8.66 4.18
C ALA A 188 -12.33 -10.09 4.77
N GLU A 189 -12.99 -10.27 5.93
CA GLU A 189 -13.26 -11.60 6.49
C GLU A 189 -14.24 -12.39 5.60
N TYR A 190 -15.32 -11.75 5.13
CA TYR A 190 -16.25 -12.34 4.18
C TYR A 190 -15.58 -12.72 2.86
N ASP A 191 -14.69 -11.88 2.36
CA ASP A 191 -13.89 -12.12 1.15
C ASP A 191 -12.82 -13.24 1.36
N GLY A 192 -12.60 -13.70 2.59
CA GLY A 192 -11.63 -14.75 2.95
C GLY A 192 -10.18 -14.26 2.97
N THR A 193 -9.93 -12.94 2.91
CA THR A 193 -8.58 -12.39 2.81
C THR A 193 -7.87 -12.25 4.16
N LEU A 194 -8.63 -12.17 5.27
CA LEU A 194 -8.05 -11.97 6.61
C LEU A 194 -7.36 -13.18 7.22
N GLN A 195 -7.65 -14.40 6.76
CA GLN A 195 -7.19 -15.62 7.40
C GLN A 195 -5.66 -15.73 7.55
N HIS A 196 -4.91 -15.08 6.64
CA HIS A 196 -3.45 -15.07 6.63
C HIS A 196 -2.83 -13.81 7.24
N LEU A 197 -3.64 -12.83 7.60
CA LEU A 197 -3.18 -11.50 7.98
C LEU A 197 -3.54 -11.10 9.41
N ALA A 198 -4.65 -11.63 9.94
CA ALA A 198 -5.21 -11.16 11.19
C ALA A 198 -5.04 -12.15 12.35
N SER A 199 -5.11 -11.61 13.54
CA SER A 199 -5.34 -12.35 14.79
C SER A 199 -6.73 -12.06 15.33
N THR A 200 -7.21 -12.93 16.22
CA THR A 200 -8.44 -12.70 16.98
C THR A 200 -8.08 -12.31 18.41
N TYR A 201 -8.69 -11.24 18.91
CA TYR A 201 -8.56 -10.82 20.30
C TYR A 201 -9.60 -11.54 21.18
N ASP A 202 -9.12 -12.17 22.24
CA ASP A 202 -9.96 -12.75 23.29
C ASP A 202 -9.98 -11.82 24.50
N GLY A 203 -11.09 -11.10 24.68
CA GLY A 203 -11.29 -10.19 25.80
C GLY A 203 -11.38 -10.86 27.18
N GLY A 204 -11.67 -12.18 27.23
CA GLY A 204 -11.71 -12.93 28.48
C GLY A 204 -10.33 -13.26 29.04
N SER A 205 -9.35 -13.48 28.16
CA SER A 205 -7.96 -13.79 28.54
C SER A 205 -6.98 -12.64 28.26
N ASP A 206 -7.44 -11.53 27.68
CA ASP A 206 -6.63 -10.40 27.23
C ASP A 206 -5.48 -10.85 26.29
N ARG A 207 -5.77 -11.74 25.35
CA ARG A 207 -4.77 -12.33 24.46
C ARG A 207 -5.16 -12.25 22.99
N LEU A 208 -4.14 -12.14 22.14
CA LEU A 208 -4.25 -12.30 20.71
C LEU A 208 -3.91 -13.74 20.31
N SER A 209 -4.74 -14.31 19.45
CA SER A 209 -4.49 -15.62 18.84
C SER A 209 -4.38 -15.44 17.32
N PRO A 210 -3.27 -15.84 16.69
CA PRO A 210 -3.12 -15.76 15.24
C PRO A 210 -4.23 -16.51 14.50
N GLY A 211 -4.76 -15.91 13.43
CA GLY A 211 -5.85 -16.46 12.61
C GLY A 211 -7.25 -16.13 13.14
N LEU A 212 -8.25 -16.72 12.47
CA LEU A 212 -9.68 -16.42 12.66
C LEU A 212 -10.45 -17.54 13.40
N GLY A 213 -9.75 -18.53 13.95
CA GLY A 213 -10.35 -19.72 14.53
C GLY A 213 -11.12 -19.51 15.85
N ARG A 214 -11.21 -18.29 16.36
CA ARG A 214 -11.91 -17.93 17.60
C ARG A 214 -12.93 -16.81 17.39
N ASN A 215 -13.87 -16.69 18.33
CA ASN A 215 -14.79 -15.55 18.37
C ASN A 215 -14.11 -14.35 19.03
N GLY A 216 -14.27 -13.17 18.46
CA GLY A 216 -13.73 -11.92 18.99
C GLY A 216 -13.37 -10.90 17.90
N PRO A 217 -13.00 -9.67 18.27
CA PRO A 217 -12.56 -8.66 17.32
C PRO A 217 -11.32 -9.09 16.54
N ARG A 218 -11.28 -8.73 15.26
CA ARG A 218 -10.15 -8.99 14.38
C ARG A 218 -9.12 -7.87 14.51
N VAL A 219 -7.86 -8.26 14.54
CA VAL A 219 -6.72 -7.35 14.66
C VAL A 219 -5.74 -7.65 13.54
N LEU A 220 -5.51 -6.66 12.69
CA LEU A 220 -4.60 -6.80 11.56
C LEU A 220 -3.15 -6.56 12.03
N ASN A 221 -2.52 -7.62 12.50
CA ASN A 221 -1.16 -7.61 13.04
C ASN A 221 -0.17 -8.48 12.28
N PHE A 222 -0.64 -9.11 11.20
CA PHE A 222 0.18 -9.96 10.32
C PHE A 222 0.91 -11.11 11.04
N ALA A 223 0.50 -11.47 12.26
CA ALA A 223 1.12 -12.54 13.04
C ALA A 223 1.17 -13.91 12.31
N PRO A 224 0.16 -14.32 11.51
CA PRO A 224 0.28 -15.54 10.72
C PRO A 224 1.48 -15.53 9.77
N LEU A 225 1.84 -14.37 9.19
CA LEU A 225 2.99 -14.21 8.29
C LEU A 225 4.31 -14.02 9.04
N LEU A 226 4.31 -13.22 10.12
CA LEU A 226 5.52 -12.78 10.79
C LEU A 226 5.95 -13.73 11.92
N ASP A 227 4.98 -14.26 12.69
CA ASP A 227 5.25 -15.12 13.84
C ASP A 227 5.22 -16.59 13.46
N LEU A 228 4.18 -17.00 12.70
CA LEU A 228 3.97 -18.41 12.29
C LEU A 228 4.67 -18.75 10.98
N GLU A 229 5.09 -17.75 10.21
CA GLU A 229 5.81 -17.91 8.95
C GLU A 229 5.10 -18.85 7.95
N ILE A 230 3.74 -18.79 7.91
CA ILE A 230 2.92 -19.60 7.00
C ILE A 230 3.26 -19.37 5.52
N PHE A 231 3.93 -18.27 5.23
CA PHE A 231 4.48 -17.90 3.94
C PHE A 231 5.85 -17.21 4.14
N PRO A 232 6.86 -17.45 3.30
CA PRO A 232 8.22 -16.92 3.49
C PRO A 232 8.33 -15.44 3.10
N LEU A 233 7.40 -14.59 3.59
CA LEU A 233 7.34 -13.17 3.29
C LEU A 233 8.62 -12.46 3.72
N ASN A 234 9.03 -12.67 4.97
CA ASN A 234 10.16 -11.95 5.54
C ASN A 234 11.50 -12.28 4.86
N PRO A 235 11.86 -13.55 4.58
CA PRO A 235 13.04 -13.87 3.76
C PRO A 235 13.00 -13.24 2.37
N LEU A 236 11.82 -13.19 1.74
CA LEU A 236 11.63 -12.56 0.43
C LEU A 236 11.91 -11.05 0.48
N VAL A 237 11.31 -10.35 1.45
CA VAL A 237 11.52 -8.89 1.63
C VAL A 237 12.99 -8.57 1.84
N ARG A 238 13.66 -9.30 2.73
CA ARG A 238 15.09 -9.13 2.99
C ARG A 238 15.94 -9.31 1.75
N ARG A 239 15.64 -10.36 0.97
CA ARG A 239 16.38 -10.65 -0.26
C ARG A 239 16.16 -9.56 -1.32
N LEU A 240 14.90 -9.10 -1.49
CA LEU A 240 14.58 -8.03 -2.44
C LEU A 240 15.30 -6.74 -2.07
N LEU A 241 15.22 -6.31 -0.81
CA LEU A 241 15.92 -5.10 -0.35
C LEU A 241 17.42 -5.19 -0.58
N ALA A 242 18.05 -6.30 -0.16
CA ALA A 242 19.49 -6.49 -0.32
C ALA A 242 19.91 -6.52 -1.79
N THR A 243 19.16 -7.21 -2.66
CA THR A 243 19.49 -7.27 -4.09
C THR A 243 19.34 -5.90 -4.76
N CYS A 244 18.27 -5.17 -4.47
CA CYS A 244 18.07 -3.83 -5.05
C CYS A 244 19.13 -2.84 -4.56
N GLU A 245 19.48 -2.88 -3.28
CA GLU A 245 20.52 -2.03 -2.69
C GLU A 245 21.90 -2.32 -3.28
N GLU A 246 22.24 -3.60 -3.47
CA GLU A 246 23.50 -4.04 -4.11
C GLU A 246 23.59 -3.59 -5.58
N GLU A 247 22.50 -3.78 -6.35
CA GLU A 247 22.48 -3.45 -7.79
C GLU A 247 22.47 -1.93 -8.06
N LEU A 248 21.87 -1.15 -7.18
CA LEU A 248 21.77 0.30 -7.32
C LEU A 248 22.86 1.08 -6.58
N ASP A 249 23.65 0.40 -5.75
CA ASP A 249 24.68 1.00 -4.86
C ASP A 249 24.11 2.19 -4.05
N ALA A 250 22.86 2.07 -3.59
CA ALA A 250 22.12 3.14 -2.88
C ALA A 250 21.06 2.54 -1.96
N GLN A 251 20.64 3.34 -0.96
CA GLN A 251 19.44 3.01 -0.18
C GLN A 251 18.23 2.93 -1.09
N VAL A 252 17.36 1.95 -0.84
CA VAL A 252 16.22 1.67 -1.69
C VAL A 252 14.91 1.64 -0.92
N GLU A 253 13.85 2.03 -1.61
CA GLU A 253 12.47 1.79 -1.24
C GLU A 253 11.82 0.90 -2.31
N ILE A 254 11.12 -0.15 -1.89
CA ILE A 254 10.38 -1.05 -2.79
C ILE A 254 8.91 -1.11 -2.40
N GLU A 255 8.05 -1.09 -3.41
CA GLU A 255 6.61 -1.32 -3.25
C GLU A 255 6.25 -2.70 -3.79
N VAL A 256 5.49 -3.46 -3.02
CA VAL A 256 5.09 -4.83 -3.38
C VAL A 256 3.60 -5.01 -3.13
N ALA A 257 2.92 -5.65 -4.08
CA ALA A 257 1.54 -6.11 -3.92
C ALA A 257 1.48 -7.63 -4.10
N MET A 258 0.74 -8.33 -3.25
CA MET A 258 0.69 -9.79 -3.23
C MET A 258 -0.73 -10.32 -3.10
N THR A 259 -0.95 -11.49 -3.75
CA THR A 259 -2.11 -12.34 -3.50
C THR A 259 -1.65 -13.71 -3.04
N PHE A 260 -2.31 -14.29 -2.06
CA PHE A 260 -2.07 -15.67 -1.66
C PHE A 260 -2.82 -16.63 -2.59
N PRO A 261 -2.26 -17.83 -2.86
CA PRO A 261 -3.02 -18.88 -3.54
C PRO A 261 -4.28 -19.20 -2.72
N GLY A 262 -5.39 -19.46 -3.42
CA GLY A 262 -6.64 -19.88 -2.81
C GLY A 262 -6.60 -21.36 -2.46
#